data_9ba8c16f2a0d0c39a162b4e728b566ed
#
_entry.id   9ba8c16f2a0d0c39a162b4e728b566ed
#
_cell.length_a   1.000
_cell.length_b   1.000
_cell.length_c   1.000
_cell.angle_alpha   90.00
_cell.angle_beta   90.00
_cell.angle_gamma   90.00
#
_symmetry.space_group_name_H-M   'P 1'
#
loop_
_entity.id
_entity.type
_entity.pdbx_description
1 polymer ?
#
loop_
_entity_poly.entity_id
_entity_poly.type
_entity_poly.pdbx_seq_one_letter_code
_entity_poly.pdbx_strand_id
1 'polypeptide(L)'
;MYKNAEYLLEKYVEEKDQDKFKILEKIYVPNAKVTFEIDTDTISFPTEILGNKNIAQVLSAEFNRKYDHVQTYYLSRSFPQINDFTISNQGWLVIMREKEDNSIRVGTGLYDWIFEKQVDGNLKISQHNISIGVMLCLPGLPFSFLNELQSKLPYP
;
A
#
# COMPACT_ATOMS: atom_id res chain seq x y z
N MET A 1 -1.58 -12.93 -17.62
CA MET A 1 -1.65 -13.13 -16.16
C MET A 1 -0.69 -12.20 -15.41
N TYR A 2 0.60 -12.23 -15.72
CA TYR A 2 1.57 -11.34 -15.11
C TYR A 2 1.22 -9.86 -15.26
N LYS A 3 0.80 -9.46 -16.46
CA LYS A 3 0.39 -8.08 -16.73
C LYS A 3 -0.75 -7.65 -15.82
N ASN A 4 -1.71 -8.55 -15.55
CA ASN A 4 -2.82 -8.23 -14.66
C ASN A 4 -2.36 -8.04 -13.23
N ALA A 5 -1.42 -8.85 -12.74
CA ALA A 5 -0.88 -8.69 -11.39
C ALA A 5 -0.07 -7.39 -11.27
N GLU A 6 0.81 -7.11 -12.21
CA GLU A 6 1.57 -5.85 -12.24
C GLU A 6 0.62 -4.64 -12.27
N TYR A 7 -0.40 -4.71 -13.11
CA TYR A 7 -1.42 -3.67 -13.19
C TYR A 7 -2.10 -3.44 -11.85
N LEU A 8 -2.52 -4.54 -11.17
CA LEU A 8 -3.16 -4.45 -9.87
C LEU A 8 -2.24 -3.83 -8.81
N LEU A 9 -0.97 -4.19 -8.82
CA LEU A 9 0.00 -3.65 -7.86
C LEU A 9 0.26 -2.17 -8.08
N GLU A 10 0.34 -1.73 -9.33
CA GLU A 10 0.45 -0.31 -9.66
C GLU A 10 -0.81 0.46 -9.25
N LYS A 11 -1.98 -0.09 -9.55
CA LYS A 11 -3.27 0.51 -9.18
C LYS A 11 -3.45 0.59 -7.68
N TYR A 12 -3.03 -0.44 -6.95
CA TYR A 12 -3.08 -0.42 -5.49
C TYR A 12 -2.37 0.81 -4.92
N VAL A 13 -1.14 1.04 -5.34
CA VAL A 13 -0.35 2.17 -4.86
C VAL A 13 -0.99 3.51 -5.25
N GLU A 14 -1.34 3.68 -6.52
CA GLU A 14 -1.94 4.92 -7.00
C GLU A 14 -3.26 5.23 -6.30
N GLU A 15 -4.14 4.26 -6.21
CA GLU A 15 -5.49 4.46 -5.68
C GLU A 15 -5.49 4.65 -4.17
N LYS A 16 -4.64 3.91 -3.47
CA LYS A 16 -4.47 4.05 -2.04
C LYS A 16 -3.89 5.41 -1.68
N ASP A 17 -2.80 5.78 -2.34
CA ASP A 17 -2.07 7.02 -2.03
C ASP A 17 -2.87 8.28 -2.38
N GLN A 18 -3.67 8.22 -3.45
CA GLN A 18 -4.44 9.36 -3.95
C GLN A 18 -5.88 9.42 -3.45
N ASP A 19 -6.22 8.63 -2.44
CA ASP A 19 -7.56 8.58 -1.84
C ASP A 19 -8.67 8.22 -2.84
N LYS A 20 -8.39 7.30 -3.74
CA LYS A 20 -9.38 6.79 -4.69
C LYS A 20 -10.02 5.51 -4.15
N PHE A 21 -10.60 5.58 -2.96
CA PHE A 21 -11.04 4.39 -2.23
C PHE A 21 -12.15 3.61 -2.95
N LYS A 22 -13.02 4.28 -3.70
CA LYS A 22 -14.08 3.60 -4.45
C LYS A 22 -13.53 2.75 -5.60
N ILE A 23 -12.41 3.18 -6.18
CA ILE A 23 -11.74 2.41 -7.21
C ILE A 23 -10.90 1.30 -6.57
N LEU A 24 -10.24 1.62 -5.47
CA LEU A 24 -9.43 0.64 -4.72
C LEU A 24 -10.27 -0.58 -4.30
N GLU A 25 -11.51 -0.37 -3.87
CA GLU A 25 -12.36 -1.49 -3.48
C GLU A 25 -12.58 -2.50 -4.63
N LYS A 26 -12.49 -2.05 -5.88
CA LYS A 26 -12.75 -2.89 -7.05
C LYS A 26 -11.60 -3.83 -7.42
N ILE A 27 -10.40 -3.57 -6.92
CA ILE A 27 -9.26 -4.46 -7.18
C ILE A 27 -9.16 -5.62 -6.20
N TYR A 28 -9.97 -5.60 -5.15
CA TYR A 28 -10.11 -6.68 -4.18
C TYR A 28 -11.40 -7.46 -4.43
N VAL A 29 -11.37 -8.77 -4.18
CA VAL A 29 -12.62 -9.57 -4.20
C VAL A 29 -13.52 -9.13 -3.04
N PRO A 30 -14.86 -9.33 -3.15
CA PRO A 30 -15.78 -8.87 -2.10
C PRO A 30 -15.47 -9.36 -0.69
N ASN A 31 -14.97 -10.59 -0.55
CA ASN A 31 -14.62 -11.20 0.72
C ASN A 31 -13.12 -11.21 0.99
N ALA A 32 -12.37 -10.30 0.38
CA ALA A 32 -10.94 -10.21 0.56
C ALA A 32 -10.55 -9.97 2.02
N LYS A 33 -9.33 -10.38 2.37
CA LYS A 33 -8.78 -10.21 3.70
C LYS A 33 -7.42 -9.50 3.62
N VAL A 34 -7.25 -8.48 4.46
CA VAL A 34 -5.97 -7.83 4.70
C VAL A 34 -5.56 -8.09 6.14
N THR A 35 -4.31 -8.49 6.34
CA THR A 35 -3.73 -8.70 7.66
C THR A 35 -2.51 -7.80 7.84
N PHE A 36 -2.25 -7.41 9.09
CA PHE A 36 -1.11 -6.55 9.43
C PHE A 36 -0.20 -7.23 10.43
N GLU A 37 1.10 -7.09 10.19
CA GLU A 37 2.15 -7.43 11.14
C GLU A 37 2.99 -6.16 11.34
N ILE A 38 2.77 -5.48 12.47
CA ILE A 38 3.37 -4.17 12.73
C ILE A 38 4.41 -4.29 13.83
N ASP A 39 5.65 -3.97 13.50
CA ASP A 39 6.81 -4.05 14.38
C ASP A 39 7.34 -2.65 14.75
N THR A 40 6.42 -1.70 14.92
CA THR A 40 6.72 -0.32 15.30
C THR A 40 5.52 0.26 16.06
N ASP A 41 5.76 1.25 16.92
CA ASP A 41 4.71 1.92 17.70
C ASP A 41 4.29 3.27 17.10
N THR A 42 4.89 3.67 15.98
CA THR A 42 4.64 4.99 15.38
C THR A 42 3.51 5.00 14.35
N ILE A 43 2.93 3.86 14.05
CA ILE A 43 1.75 3.73 13.19
C ILE A 43 0.89 2.58 13.71
N SER A 44 -0.42 2.69 13.51
CA SER A 44 -1.36 1.68 13.99
C SER A 44 -2.40 1.36 12.95
N PHE A 45 -2.73 0.08 12.85
CA PHE A 45 -3.81 -0.46 12.03
C PHE A 45 -4.49 -1.61 12.77
N PRO A 46 -5.73 -1.98 12.38
CA PRO A 46 -6.32 -3.22 12.85
C PRO A 46 -5.44 -4.42 12.48
N THR A 47 -5.49 -5.49 13.24
CA THR A 47 -4.73 -6.71 12.90
C THR A 47 -5.28 -7.40 11.67
N GLU A 48 -6.58 -7.25 11.40
CA GLU A 48 -7.25 -7.86 10.26
C GLU A 48 -8.39 -6.98 9.76
N ILE A 49 -8.57 -6.93 8.45
CA ILE A 49 -9.68 -6.24 7.79
C ILE A 49 -10.34 -7.23 6.84
N LEU A 50 -11.65 -7.37 6.93
CA LEU A 50 -12.45 -8.27 6.09
C LEU A 50 -13.36 -7.46 5.17
N GLY A 51 -13.38 -7.84 3.89
CA GLY A 51 -14.24 -7.25 2.87
C GLY A 51 -13.61 -6.07 2.15
N ASN A 52 -13.83 -6.03 0.84
CA ASN A 52 -13.22 -5.02 -0.03
C ASN A 52 -13.59 -3.58 0.37
N LYS A 53 -14.81 -3.35 0.81
CA LYS A 53 -15.27 -2.01 1.22
C LYS A 53 -14.55 -1.53 2.47
N ASN A 54 -14.42 -2.40 3.46
CA ASN A 54 -13.70 -2.09 4.69
C ASN A 54 -12.20 -1.89 4.43
N ILE A 55 -11.62 -2.69 3.54
CA ILE A 55 -10.22 -2.56 3.14
C ILE A 55 -9.98 -1.19 2.52
N ALA A 56 -10.80 -0.79 1.55
CA ALA A 56 -10.66 0.52 0.92
C ALA A 56 -10.88 1.67 1.90
N GLN A 57 -11.81 1.51 2.84
CA GLN A 57 -12.07 2.51 3.87
C GLN A 57 -10.84 2.73 4.75
N VAL A 58 -10.21 1.66 5.23
CA VAL A 58 -9.05 1.76 6.14
C VAL A 58 -7.79 2.19 5.39
N LEU A 59 -7.49 1.54 4.26
CA LEU A 59 -6.21 1.75 3.55
C LEU A 59 -6.18 3.05 2.75
N SER A 60 -7.31 3.60 2.39
CA SER A 60 -7.37 4.82 1.59
C SER A 60 -8.10 5.94 2.30
N ALA A 61 -9.41 5.82 2.53
CA ALA A 61 -10.19 6.92 3.08
C ALA A 61 -9.71 7.39 4.46
N GLU A 62 -9.56 6.47 5.42
CA GLU A 62 -9.09 6.82 6.77
C GLU A 62 -7.62 7.21 6.79
N PHE A 63 -6.79 6.50 6.01
CA PHE A 63 -5.37 6.78 5.90
C PHE A 63 -5.11 8.20 5.38
N ASN A 64 -5.82 8.60 4.33
CA ASN A 64 -5.65 9.93 3.72
C ASN A 64 -6.25 11.07 4.56
N ARG A 65 -6.97 10.76 5.63
CA ARG A 65 -7.36 11.77 6.63
C ARG A 65 -6.21 12.15 7.54
N LYS A 66 -5.29 11.21 7.78
CA LYS A 66 -4.14 11.41 8.68
C LYS A 66 -2.89 11.87 7.95
N TYR A 67 -2.70 11.40 6.72
CA TYR A 67 -1.49 11.63 5.95
C TYR A 67 -1.82 12.26 4.62
N ASP A 68 -0.90 13.07 4.09
CA ASP A 68 -0.97 13.61 2.75
C ASP A 68 0.38 13.48 2.04
N HIS A 69 0.41 13.84 0.75
CA HIS A 69 1.59 13.66 -0.10
C HIS A 69 2.15 12.25 -0.02
N VAL A 70 1.26 11.27 0.08
CA VAL A 70 1.62 9.87 0.23
C VAL A 70 2.11 9.33 -1.10
N GLN A 71 3.31 8.76 -1.09
CA GLN A 71 3.84 8.00 -2.23
C GLN A 71 4.47 6.71 -1.71
N THR A 72 3.94 5.60 -2.20
CA THR A 72 4.44 4.27 -1.89
C THR A 72 5.18 3.71 -3.10
N TYR A 73 6.36 3.17 -2.85
CA TYR A 73 7.25 2.65 -3.89
C TYR A 73 7.50 1.17 -3.66
N TYR A 74 7.54 0.39 -4.73
CA TYR A 74 8.05 -0.97 -4.67
C TYR A 74 9.57 -0.95 -4.76
N LEU A 75 10.23 -1.72 -3.91
CA LEU A 75 11.69 -1.72 -3.82
C LEU A 75 12.37 -2.55 -4.91
N SER A 76 11.61 -3.26 -5.73
CA SER A 76 12.10 -4.00 -6.86
C SER A 76 11.16 -3.83 -8.04
N ARG A 77 11.73 -3.58 -9.22
CA ARG A 77 10.96 -3.52 -10.46
C ARG A 77 10.70 -4.90 -11.03
N SER A 78 11.54 -5.87 -10.69
CA SER A 78 11.30 -7.26 -11.03
C SER A 78 10.45 -7.86 -9.91
N PHE A 79 9.19 -8.07 -10.18
CA PHE A 79 8.34 -8.76 -9.22
C PHE A 79 8.81 -10.20 -9.08
N PRO A 80 8.76 -10.77 -7.87
CA PRO A 80 9.00 -12.18 -7.69
C PRO A 80 8.11 -12.97 -8.64
N GLN A 81 8.62 -14.10 -9.11
CA GLN A 81 7.85 -14.95 -10.00
C GLN A 81 6.52 -15.32 -9.34
N ILE A 82 5.42 -15.08 -10.06
CA ILE A 82 4.11 -15.48 -9.57
C ILE A 82 4.03 -17.00 -9.61
N ASN A 83 3.83 -17.60 -8.47
CA ASN A 83 3.60 -19.02 -8.32
C ASN A 83 2.24 -19.22 -7.67
N ASP A 84 1.36 -20.02 -8.31
CA ASP A 84 0.00 -20.28 -7.79
C ASP A 84 -0.79 -19.01 -7.43
N PHE A 85 -0.66 -17.98 -8.28
CA PHE A 85 -1.30 -16.67 -8.06
C PHE A 85 -0.87 -15.97 -6.78
N THR A 86 0.38 -16.16 -6.36
CA THR A 86 0.92 -15.52 -5.17
C THR A 86 2.19 -14.72 -5.50
N ILE A 87 2.39 -13.65 -4.75
CA ILE A 87 3.65 -12.91 -4.70
C ILE A 87 4.00 -12.76 -3.23
N SER A 88 5.22 -13.18 -2.85
CA SER A 88 5.66 -13.13 -1.47
C SER A 88 6.84 -12.20 -1.27
N ASN A 89 6.91 -11.57 -0.10
CA ASN A 89 8.06 -10.78 0.35
C ASN A 89 8.42 -9.62 -0.60
N GLN A 90 7.40 -8.94 -1.11
CA GLN A 90 7.65 -7.76 -1.92
C GLN A 90 7.93 -6.55 -1.04
N GLY A 91 9.15 -6.03 -1.12
CA GLY A 91 9.54 -4.85 -0.35
C GLY A 91 8.83 -3.57 -0.83
N TRP A 92 8.46 -2.73 0.13
CA TRP A 92 7.88 -1.42 -0.15
C TRP A 92 8.49 -0.34 0.72
N LEU A 93 8.41 0.89 0.24
CA LEU A 93 8.83 2.10 0.92
C LEU A 93 7.70 3.13 0.79
N VAL A 94 7.35 3.81 1.87
CA VAL A 94 6.41 4.93 1.83
C VAL A 94 7.10 6.19 2.33
N ILE A 95 6.85 7.30 1.64
CA ILE A 95 7.26 8.65 2.07
C ILE A 95 6.00 9.50 2.04
N MET A 96 5.68 10.13 3.18
CA MET A 96 4.44 10.88 3.35
C MET A 96 4.59 11.93 4.44
N ARG A 97 3.56 12.77 4.59
CA ARG A 97 3.50 13.76 5.67
C ARG A 97 2.31 13.48 6.57
N GLU A 98 2.49 13.56 7.89
CA GLU A 98 1.39 13.54 8.83
C GLU A 98 0.77 14.92 8.91
N LYS A 99 -0.55 15.01 8.75
CA LYS A 99 -1.27 16.29 8.70
C LYS A 99 -1.27 17.03 10.05
N GLU A 100 -1.32 16.28 11.15
CA GLU A 100 -1.46 16.84 12.49
C GLU A 100 -0.23 17.67 12.89
N ASP A 101 0.97 17.17 12.66
CA ASP A 101 2.21 17.79 13.11
C ASP A 101 3.18 18.15 11.99
N ASN A 102 2.81 17.91 10.74
CA ASN A 102 3.63 18.13 9.54
C ASN A 102 4.94 17.32 9.51
N SER A 103 5.06 16.28 10.36
CA SER A 103 6.23 15.42 10.32
C SER A 103 6.28 14.60 9.03
N ILE A 104 7.50 14.39 8.54
CA ILE A 104 7.73 13.48 7.42
C ILE A 104 7.81 12.07 7.97
N ARG A 105 7.08 11.15 7.37
CA ARG A 105 7.10 9.75 7.72
C ARG A 105 7.76 8.95 6.62
N VAL A 106 8.69 8.07 6.99
CA VAL A 106 9.37 7.17 6.07
C VAL A 106 9.27 5.76 6.63
N GLY A 107 8.58 4.89 5.90
CA GLY A 107 8.34 3.53 6.35
C GLY A 107 8.74 2.49 5.34
N THR A 108 9.11 1.31 5.82
CA THR A 108 9.40 0.14 4.98
C THR A 108 8.77 -1.11 5.54
N GLY A 109 8.52 -2.05 4.66
CA GLY A 109 7.97 -3.33 5.04
C GLY A 109 7.88 -4.28 3.85
N LEU A 110 7.03 -5.28 4.01
CA LEU A 110 6.82 -6.32 3.01
C LEU A 110 5.34 -6.47 2.73
N TYR A 111 5.02 -6.81 1.49
CA TYR A 111 3.69 -7.24 1.06
C TYR A 111 3.74 -8.70 0.65
N ASP A 112 2.72 -9.46 1.07
CA ASP A 112 2.41 -10.76 0.51
C ASP A 112 1.03 -10.69 -0.12
N TRP A 113 0.89 -11.19 -1.33
CA TRP A 113 -0.32 -11.09 -2.13
C TRP A 113 -0.80 -12.48 -2.55
N ILE A 114 -2.12 -12.68 -2.51
CA ILE A 114 -2.78 -13.81 -3.15
C ILE A 114 -3.85 -13.25 -4.08
N PHE A 115 -3.83 -13.69 -5.33
CA PHE A 115 -4.76 -13.25 -6.35
C PHE A 115 -5.76 -14.35 -6.66
N GLU A 116 -6.92 -13.95 -7.14
CA GLU A 116 -7.99 -14.84 -7.57
C GLU A 116 -8.42 -14.46 -8.98
N LYS A 117 -8.50 -15.47 -9.86
CA LYS A 117 -8.94 -15.27 -11.23
C LYS A 117 -10.47 -15.17 -11.27
N GLN A 118 -10.97 -14.11 -11.87
CA GLN A 118 -12.39 -13.86 -12.01
C GLN A 118 -12.95 -14.54 -13.27
N VAL A 119 -14.26 -14.59 -13.38
CA VAL A 119 -14.96 -15.20 -14.52
C VAL A 119 -14.55 -14.55 -15.84
N ASP A 120 -14.29 -13.25 -15.85
CA ASP A 120 -13.86 -12.50 -17.04
C ASP A 120 -12.36 -12.69 -17.38
N GLY A 121 -11.64 -13.52 -16.62
CA GLY A 121 -10.23 -13.76 -16.81
C GLY A 121 -9.30 -12.78 -16.12
N ASN A 122 -9.81 -11.69 -15.55
CA ASN A 122 -9.00 -10.73 -14.80
C ASN A 122 -8.68 -11.23 -13.40
N LEU A 123 -7.57 -10.76 -12.85
CA LEU A 123 -7.19 -11.05 -11.47
C LEU A 123 -7.74 -9.98 -10.53
N LYS A 124 -8.09 -10.40 -9.32
CA LYS A 124 -8.34 -9.51 -8.19
C LYS A 124 -7.60 -10.03 -6.97
N ILE A 125 -7.36 -9.15 -6.01
CA ILE A 125 -6.66 -9.49 -4.78
C ILE A 125 -7.63 -10.18 -3.83
N SER A 126 -7.29 -11.38 -3.37
CA SER A 126 -8.11 -12.12 -2.38
C SER A 126 -7.53 -12.02 -0.98
N GLN A 127 -6.20 -12.00 -0.85
CA GLN A 127 -5.52 -11.80 0.43
C GLN A 127 -4.31 -10.90 0.24
N HIS A 128 -4.06 -10.08 1.25
CA HIS A 128 -2.95 -9.14 1.25
C HIS A 128 -2.44 -9.02 2.68
N ASN A 129 -1.21 -9.45 2.92
CA ASN A 129 -0.56 -9.25 4.21
C ASN A 129 0.39 -8.07 4.12
N ILE A 130 0.29 -7.15 5.08
CA ILE A 130 1.11 -5.95 5.16
C ILE A 130 1.97 -6.05 6.40
N SER A 131 3.28 -6.20 6.21
CA SER A 131 4.24 -6.12 7.30
C SER A 131 4.86 -4.74 7.31
N ILE A 132 4.89 -4.09 8.46
CA ILE A 132 5.52 -2.79 8.65
C ILE A 132 6.67 -2.99 9.64
N GLY A 133 7.90 -2.95 9.13
CA GLY A 133 9.10 -3.14 9.96
C GLY A 133 9.57 -1.85 10.61
N VAL A 134 9.51 -0.75 9.87
CA VAL A 134 9.98 0.56 10.32
C VAL A 134 9.03 1.64 9.84
N MET A 135 8.76 2.61 10.71
CA MET A 135 8.06 3.84 10.33
C MET A 135 8.72 5.00 11.09
N LEU A 136 9.70 5.63 10.44
CA LEU A 136 10.40 6.77 11.01
C LEU A 136 9.51 7.99 11.03
N CYS A 137 9.62 8.76 12.11
CA CYS A 137 8.97 10.06 12.26
C CYS A 137 10.06 11.12 12.29
N LEU A 138 10.06 12.03 11.31
CA LEU A 138 11.07 13.08 11.15
C LEU A 138 10.40 14.44 11.33
N PRO A 139 10.39 14.96 12.57
CA PRO A 139 9.78 16.26 12.83
C PRO A 139 10.70 17.42 12.42
N GLY A 140 10.09 18.57 12.17
CA GLY A 140 10.83 19.81 11.95
C GLY A 140 11.51 19.96 10.60
N LEU A 141 11.29 19.06 9.65
CA LEU A 141 11.83 19.18 8.30
C LEU A 141 10.89 19.99 7.40
N PRO A 142 11.43 20.81 6.48
CA PRO A 142 10.59 21.61 5.59
C PRO A 142 9.92 20.74 4.52
N PHE A 143 8.80 21.22 4.00
CA PHE A 143 8.08 20.54 2.92
C PHE A 143 8.95 20.31 1.68
N SER A 144 9.89 21.23 1.39
CA SER A 144 10.82 21.07 0.28
C SER A 144 11.66 19.80 0.38
N PHE A 145 11.98 19.36 1.61
CA PHE A 145 12.70 18.11 1.84
C PHE A 145 11.88 16.90 1.39
N LEU A 146 10.59 16.89 1.71
CA LEU A 146 9.66 15.84 1.27
C LEU A 146 9.61 15.77 -0.25
N ASN A 147 9.41 16.90 -0.91
CA ASN A 147 9.37 16.98 -2.37
C ASN A 147 10.68 16.50 -2.99
N GLU A 148 11.81 16.88 -2.43
CA GLU A 148 13.11 16.47 -2.93
C GLU A 148 13.30 14.95 -2.83
N LEU A 149 12.93 14.35 -1.71
CA LEU A 149 12.99 12.89 -1.55
C LEU A 149 12.12 12.18 -2.57
N GLN A 150 10.88 12.60 -2.69
CA GLN A 150 9.93 11.97 -3.60
C GLN A 150 10.31 12.14 -5.06
N SER A 151 10.95 13.26 -5.42
CA SER A 151 11.36 13.52 -6.81
C SER A 151 12.47 12.60 -7.31
N LYS A 152 13.21 11.96 -6.40
CA LYS A 152 14.35 11.09 -6.73
C LYS A 152 13.94 9.64 -6.96
N LEU A 153 12.68 9.30 -6.72
CA LEU A 153 12.19 7.92 -6.80
C LEU A 153 11.14 7.79 -7.90
N PRO A 154 11.12 6.66 -8.61
CA PRO A 154 10.11 6.42 -9.63
C PRO A 154 8.75 6.12 -8.98
N TYR A 155 7.74 6.88 -9.36
CA TYR A 155 6.39 6.72 -8.85
C TYR A 155 5.40 6.62 -10.00
N PRO A 156 4.45 5.74 -9.97
CA PRO A 156 4.27 4.62 -9.03
C PRO A 156 5.20 3.47 -9.27
#